data_e75304abf1edf8ea408c0445f99dfdc8
#
_entry.id   e75304abf1edf8ea408c0445f99dfdc8
#
_cell.length_a   1.000
_cell.length_b   1.000
_cell.length_c   1.000
_cell.angle_alpha   90.00
_cell.angle_beta   90.00
_cell.angle_gamma   90.00
#
_symmetry.space_group_name_H-M   'P 1'
#
loop_
_entity.id
_entity.type
_entity.pdbx_description
1 polymer ?
#
loop_
_entity_poly.entity_id
_entity_poly.type
_entity_poly.pdbx_seq_one_letter_code
_entity_poly.pdbx_strand_id
1 'polypeptide(L)'
;MSSNLADDLREGYRQVAGELPEEAIELVSRAHDLKHVSLAERNRSLAAIVAAYRGGPRRLWGPVLLDLLAPAILERLQRLRAEPPAMDEEEIRQQFVVEVLRAAAYIPLPENPVWVKGQVLSRANQAVRRWLAGEGRRQRYQDSYEVREEAGW
;
A
#
# COMPACT_ATOMS: atom_id res chain seq x y z
N MET A 1 13.75 -11.66 14.28
CA MET A 1 12.31 -11.41 14.49
C MET A 1 11.78 -10.56 13.36
N SER A 2 10.80 -11.06 12.65
CA SER A 2 10.11 -10.24 11.66
C SER A 2 9.25 -9.22 12.40
N SER A 3 9.46 -7.92 12.13
CA SER A 3 8.59 -6.89 12.64
C SER A 3 7.20 -7.03 12.02
N ASN A 4 6.18 -6.73 12.78
CA ASN A 4 4.81 -6.69 12.31
C ASN A 4 4.64 -5.47 11.40
N LEU A 5 4.13 -5.65 10.19
CA LEU A 5 3.93 -4.55 9.25
C LEU A 5 3.04 -3.45 9.85
N ALA A 6 1.98 -3.81 10.58
CA ALA A 6 1.12 -2.83 11.22
C ALA A 6 1.90 -1.93 12.19
N ASP A 7 2.81 -2.53 12.96
CA ASP A 7 3.65 -1.80 13.90
C ASP A 7 4.64 -0.89 13.16
N ASP A 8 5.21 -1.37 12.05
CA ASP A 8 6.11 -0.58 11.22
C ASP A 8 5.41 0.63 10.62
N LEU A 9 4.20 0.46 10.11
CA LEU A 9 3.42 1.55 9.54
C LEU A 9 2.98 2.55 10.63
N ARG A 10 2.62 2.06 11.81
CA ARG A 10 2.29 2.91 12.95
C ARG A 10 3.51 3.71 13.41
N GLU A 11 4.68 3.10 13.46
CA GLU A 11 5.91 3.79 13.82
C GLU A 11 6.28 4.85 12.78
N GLY A 12 6.12 4.56 11.50
CA GLY A 12 6.31 5.55 10.44
C GLY A 12 5.41 6.77 10.62
N TYR A 13 4.14 6.53 10.97
CA TYR A 13 3.21 7.61 11.28
C TYR A 13 3.66 8.44 12.49
N ARG A 14 4.07 7.78 13.58
CA ARG A 14 4.53 8.47 14.79
C ARG A 14 5.70 9.39 14.54
N GLN A 15 6.60 9.00 13.65
CA GLN A 15 7.77 9.80 13.31
C GLN A 15 7.42 11.13 12.63
N VAL A 16 6.31 11.19 11.92
CA VAL A 16 5.89 12.38 11.18
C VAL A 16 4.69 13.11 11.81
N ALA A 17 3.99 12.47 12.75
CA ALA A 17 2.75 13.00 13.32
C ALA A 17 2.93 14.38 13.95
N GLY A 18 4.07 14.64 14.57
CA GLY A 18 4.37 15.93 15.17
C GLY A 18 4.56 17.08 14.17
N GLU A 19 4.79 16.76 12.91
CA GLU A 19 4.94 17.76 11.85
C GLU A 19 3.62 18.08 11.14
N LEU A 20 2.53 17.36 11.47
CA LEU A 20 1.23 17.57 10.84
C LEU A 20 0.57 18.87 11.35
N PRO A 21 0.02 19.71 10.45
CA PRO A 21 -0.80 20.84 10.88
C PRO A 21 -2.11 20.35 11.52
N GLU A 22 -2.73 21.20 12.31
CA GLU A 22 -3.95 20.88 13.05
C GLU A 22 -5.08 20.36 12.14
N GLU A 23 -5.24 20.98 10.97
CA GLU A 23 -6.23 20.58 9.97
C GLU A 23 -6.00 19.16 9.46
N ALA A 24 -4.74 18.76 9.32
CA ALA A 24 -4.38 17.40 8.88
C ALA A 24 -4.69 16.38 9.97
N ILE A 25 -4.46 16.71 11.23
CA ILE A 25 -4.79 15.84 12.37
C ILE A 25 -6.30 15.57 12.37
N GLU A 26 -7.11 16.60 12.14
CA GLU A 26 -8.57 16.48 12.08
C GLU A 26 -9.01 15.58 10.92
N LEU A 27 -8.41 15.73 9.73
CA LEU A 27 -8.70 14.88 8.58
C LEU A 27 -8.40 13.40 8.87
N VAL A 28 -7.26 13.13 9.49
CA VAL A 28 -6.87 11.77 9.87
C VAL A 28 -7.86 11.19 10.88
N SER A 29 -8.23 11.97 11.88
CA SER A 29 -9.21 11.57 12.89
C SER A 29 -10.55 11.19 12.26
N ARG A 30 -11.07 12.01 11.35
CA ARG A 30 -12.33 11.75 10.65
C ARG A 30 -12.25 10.50 9.77
N ALA A 31 -11.14 10.32 9.08
CA ALA A 31 -10.95 9.15 8.21
C ALA A 31 -10.93 7.83 9.00
N HIS A 32 -10.50 7.86 10.26
CA HIS A 32 -10.48 6.70 11.15
C HIS A 32 -11.80 6.45 11.88
N ASP A 33 -12.66 7.44 12.01
CA ASP A 33 -13.83 7.36 12.89
C ASP A 33 -14.99 6.60 12.23
N LEU A 34 -15.08 5.32 12.54
CA LEU A 34 -16.12 4.43 12.01
C LEU A 34 -17.47 4.61 12.71
N LYS A 35 -17.49 5.22 13.91
CA LYS A 35 -18.70 5.33 14.73
C LYS A 35 -19.45 6.63 14.56
N HIS A 36 -18.73 7.75 14.40
CA HIS A 36 -19.32 9.09 14.47
C HIS A 36 -19.30 9.83 13.12
N VAL A 37 -18.56 9.29 12.13
CA VAL A 37 -18.40 9.92 10.82
C VAL A 37 -18.98 8.99 9.76
N SER A 38 -19.80 9.54 8.86
CA SER A 38 -20.40 8.76 7.79
C SER A 38 -19.35 8.24 6.80
N LEU A 39 -19.71 7.20 6.06
CA LEU A 39 -18.83 6.66 5.02
C LEU A 39 -18.47 7.74 3.98
N ALA A 40 -19.44 8.57 3.59
CA ALA A 40 -19.21 9.65 2.63
C ALA A 40 -18.18 10.65 3.15
N GLU A 41 -18.29 11.05 4.42
CA GLU A 41 -17.32 11.96 5.03
C GLU A 41 -15.93 11.33 5.17
N ARG A 42 -15.88 10.06 5.54
CA ARG A 42 -14.61 9.32 5.61
C ARG A 42 -13.93 9.25 4.24
N ASN A 43 -14.72 9.03 3.19
CA ASN A 43 -14.18 9.02 1.82
C ASN A 43 -13.66 10.41 1.42
N ARG A 44 -14.38 11.47 1.76
CA ARG A 44 -13.90 12.84 1.50
C ARG A 44 -12.62 13.14 2.26
N SER A 45 -12.54 12.74 3.52
CA SER A 45 -11.34 12.93 4.33
C SER A 45 -10.16 12.16 3.78
N LEU A 46 -10.37 10.91 3.38
CA LEU A 46 -9.33 10.11 2.75
C LEU A 46 -8.89 10.70 1.40
N ALA A 47 -9.83 11.17 0.60
CA ALA A 47 -9.52 11.83 -0.66
C ALA A 47 -8.67 13.09 -0.45
N ALA A 48 -8.96 13.85 0.59
CA ALA A 48 -8.17 15.03 0.95
C ALA A 48 -6.73 14.65 1.36
N ILE A 49 -6.57 13.55 2.08
CA ILE A 49 -5.26 13.03 2.47
C ILE A 49 -4.49 12.54 1.22
N VAL A 50 -5.14 11.85 0.30
CA VAL A 50 -4.53 11.44 -0.97
C VAL A 50 -4.10 12.67 -1.78
N ALA A 51 -4.94 13.69 -1.85
CA ALA A 51 -4.60 14.94 -2.54
C ALA A 51 -3.40 15.63 -1.89
N ALA A 52 -3.33 15.64 -0.56
CA ALA A 52 -2.18 16.17 0.17
C ALA A 52 -0.91 15.38 -0.13
N TYR A 53 -1.01 14.06 -0.20
CA TYR A 53 0.11 13.21 -0.59
C TYR A 53 0.63 13.58 -2.00
N ARG A 54 -0.27 13.81 -2.95
CA ARG A 54 0.10 14.22 -4.32
C ARG A 54 0.78 15.57 -4.37
N GLY A 55 0.29 16.52 -3.57
CA GLY A 55 0.86 17.88 -3.51
C GLY A 55 2.15 17.94 -2.71
N GLY A 56 2.41 16.96 -1.89
CA GLY A 56 3.60 16.86 -1.06
C GLY A 56 3.59 17.74 0.18
N PRO A 57 4.57 17.57 1.06
CA PRO A 57 5.68 16.65 0.91
C PRO A 57 5.26 15.18 1.13
N ARG A 58 5.67 14.34 0.21
CA ARG A 58 5.30 12.90 0.26
C ARG A 58 5.93 12.18 1.45
N ARG A 59 7.09 12.65 1.89
CA ARG A 59 7.78 12.15 3.08
C ARG A 59 6.90 12.25 4.33
N LEU A 60 6.05 13.26 4.39
CA LEU A 60 5.13 13.49 5.50
C LEU A 60 3.83 12.70 5.30
N TRP A 61 3.22 12.84 4.13
CA TRP A 61 1.89 12.29 3.85
C TRP A 61 1.88 10.80 3.52
N GLY A 62 3.00 10.25 3.03
CA GLY A 62 3.11 8.82 2.75
C GLY A 62 2.88 7.97 3.99
N PRO A 63 3.62 8.19 5.09
CA PRO A 63 3.40 7.45 6.33
C PRO A 63 2.00 7.63 6.93
N VAL A 64 1.41 8.80 6.80
CA VAL A 64 0.03 9.07 7.24
C VAL A 64 -0.95 8.19 6.48
N LEU A 65 -0.84 8.18 5.16
CA LEU A 65 -1.71 7.40 4.29
C LEU A 65 -1.55 5.90 4.55
N LEU A 66 -0.33 5.41 4.67
CA LEU A 66 -0.06 4.00 4.92
C LEU A 66 -0.59 3.53 6.27
N ASP A 67 -0.43 4.32 7.32
CA ASP A 67 -0.97 3.99 8.64
C ASP A 67 -2.50 3.94 8.60
N LEU A 68 -3.12 4.89 7.93
CA LEU A 68 -4.56 4.94 7.77
C LEU A 68 -5.10 3.70 7.03
N LEU A 69 -4.39 3.24 6.02
CA LEU A 69 -4.79 2.08 5.20
C LEU A 69 -4.25 0.75 5.75
N ALA A 70 -3.47 0.76 6.82
CA ALA A 70 -2.79 -0.42 7.36
C ALA A 70 -3.70 -1.64 7.57
N PRO A 71 -4.89 -1.52 8.22
CA PRO A 71 -5.74 -2.69 8.41
C PRO A 71 -6.17 -3.34 7.09
N ALA A 72 -6.49 -2.52 6.10
CA ALA A 72 -6.91 -3.00 4.78
C ALA A 72 -5.74 -3.58 3.98
N ILE A 73 -4.54 -2.99 4.12
CA ILE A 73 -3.32 -3.54 3.50
C ILE A 73 -3.03 -4.94 4.05
N LEU A 74 -3.09 -5.10 5.37
CA LEU A 74 -2.85 -6.41 6.02
C LEU A 74 -3.85 -7.46 5.57
N GLU A 75 -5.12 -7.09 5.48
CA GLU A 75 -6.16 -7.99 5.00
C GLU A 75 -5.89 -8.47 3.57
N ARG A 76 -5.49 -7.55 2.69
CA ARG A 76 -5.17 -7.88 1.31
C ARG A 76 -3.94 -8.76 1.19
N LEU A 77 -2.91 -8.49 2.01
CA LEU A 77 -1.68 -9.29 2.03
C LEU A 77 -1.95 -10.73 2.46
N GLN A 78 -2.87 -10.95 3.40
CA GLN A 78 -3.25 -12.30 3.83
C GLN A 78 -3.89 -13.13 2.71
N ARG A 79 -4.51 -12.45 1.74
CA ARG A 79 -5.14 -13.10 0.59
C ARG A 79 -4.18 -13.33 -0.56
N LEU A 80 -3.04 -12.65 -0.57
CA LEU A 80 -2.01 -12.86 -1.58
C LEU A 80 -1.19 -14.08 -1.21
N ARG A 81 -1.23 -15.09 -2.07
CA ARG A 81 -0.42 -16.29 -1.91
C ARG A 81 0.76 -16.22 -2.86
N ALA A 82 1.96 -16.29 -2.29
CA ALA A 82 3.14 -16.49 -3.09
C ALA A 82 3.12 -17.92 -3.62
N GLU A 83 3.18 -18.06 -4.94
CA GLU A 83 3.36 -19.38 -5.53
C GLU A 83 4.80 -19.83 -5.40
N PRO A 84 5.06 -21.15 -5.20
CA PRO A 84 6.43 -21.66 -5.18
C PRO A 84 7.15 -21.47 -6.51
N PRO A 85 8.46 -21.28 -6.53
CA PRO A 85 9.31 -21.13 -5.37
C PRO A 85 9.01 -19.83 -4.63
N ALA A 86 8.90 -19.92 -3.33
CA ALA A 86 8.40 -18.83 -2.51
C ALA A 86 9.26 -17.59 -2.64
N MET A 87 8.64 -16.52 -3.06
CA MET A 87 9.22 -15.19 -2.86
C MET A 87 9.19 -14.85 -1.38
N ASP A 88 10.16 -14.08 -0.94
CA ASP A 88 10.24 -13.61 0.43
C ASP A 88 8.98 -12.78 0.74
N GLU A 89 8.29 -13.11 1.83
CA GLU A 89 7.14 -12.36 2.30
C GLU A 89 7.45 -10.89 2.50
N GLU A 90 8.65 -10.57 2.96
CA GLU A 90 9.09 -9.20 3.18
C GLU A 90 9.15 -8.42 1.85
N GLU A 91 9.61 -9.05 0.78
CA GLU A 91 9.61 -8.43 -0.55
C GLU A 91 8.20 -8.14 -1.03
N ILE A 92 7.27 -9.06 -0.79
CA ILE A 92 5.85 -8.88 -1.17
C ILE A 92 5.25 -7.72 -0.39
N ARG A 93 5.50 -7.63 0.91
CA ARG A 93 5.02 -6.53 1.76
C ARG A 93 5.55 -5.18 1.28
N GLN A 94 6.84 -5.11 1.00
CA GLN A 94 7.47 -3.88 0.49
C GLN A 94 6.88 -3.48 -0.85
N GLN A 95 6.70 -4.44 -1.74
CA GLN A 95 6.13 -4.17 -3.05
C GLN A 95 4.67 -3.71 -2.94
N PHE A 96 3.90 -4.30 -2.03
CA PHE A 96 2.52 -3.88 -1.81
C PHE A 96 2.45 -2.43 -1.34
N VAL A 97 3.29 -2.06 -0.38
CA VAL A 97 3.38 -0.68 0.14
C VAL A 97 3.73 0.29 -0.99
N VAL A 98 4.71 -0.04 -1.81
CA VAL A 98 5.09 0.78 -2.96
C VAL A 98 3.91 0.96 -3.91
N GLU A 99 3.17 -0.10 -4.20
CA GLU A 99 2.04 -0.05 -5.12
C GLU A 99 0.85 0.71 -4.54
N VAL A 100 0.64 0.67 -3.22
CA VAL A 100 -0.38 1.50 -2.56
C VAL A 100 -0.05 2.99 -2.76
N LEU A 101 1.19 3.39 -2.54
CA LEU A 101 1.60 4.78 -2.73
C LEU A 101 1.53 5.19 -4.21
N ARG A 102 1.89 4.31 -5.11
CA ARG A 102 1.78 4.55 -6.54
C ARG A 102 0.32 4.72 -6.97
N ALA A 103 -0.56 3.85 -6.50
CA ALA A 103 -2.00 3.95 -6.76
C ALA A 103 -2.56 5.27 -6.24
N ALA A 104 -2.20 5.65 -5.01
CA ALA A 104 -2.63 6.93 -4.43
C ALA A 104 -2.19 8.12 -5.26
N ALA A 105 -1.02 8.03 -5.91
CA ALA A 105 -0.50 9.10 -6.75
C ALA A 105 -1.28 9.26 -8.07
N TYR A 106 -1.96 8.21 -8.55
CA TYR A 106 -2.50 8.20 -9.91
C TYR A 106 -4.00 7.90 -10.05
N ILE A 107 -4.71 7.48 -9.00
CA ILE A 107 -6.14 7.23 -9.11
C ILE A 107 -6.91 8.52 -9.42
N PRO A 108 -8.01 8.45 -10.18
CA PRO A 108 -8.88 9.61 -10.34
C PRO A 108 -9.50 10.05 -9.00
N LEU A 109 -9.50 11.36 -8.75
CA LEU A 109 -10.17 11.95 -7.58
C LEU A 109 -11.24 12.92 -8.08
N PRO A 110 -12.47 12.46 -8.31
CA PRO A 110 -13.58 13.34 -8.69
C PRO A 110 -14.01 14.21 -7.51
N GLU A 111 -14.82 15.24 -7.77
CA GLU A 111 -15.34 16.15 -6.73
C GLU A 111 -16.06 15.42 -5.60
N ASN A 112 -16.81 14.39 -5.95
CA ASN A 112 -17.52 13.55 -4.97
C ASN A 112 -16.94 12.13 -4.98
N PRO A 113 -15.78 11.91 -4.36
CA PRO A 113 -15.15 10.60 -4.38
C PRO A 113 -15.96 9.58 -3.60
N VAL A 114 -16.17 8.41 -4.24
CA VAL A 114 -16.95 7.33 -3.67
C VAL A 114 -16.07 6.12 -3.57
N TRP A 115 -15.53 5.63 -2.62
CA TRP A 115 -14.75 4.39 -2.56
C TRP A 115 -13.26 4.57 -2.85
N VAL A 116 -12.69 5.62 -2.27
CA VAL A 116 -11.27 5.95 -2.45
C VAL A 116 -10.36 4.81 -1.97
N LYS A 117 -10.61 4.30 -0.77
CA LYS A 117 -9.83 3.19 -0.20
C LYS A 117 -9.84 1.96 -1.11
N GLY A 118 -11.02 1.57 -1.56
CA GLY A 118 -11.18 0.41 -2.44
C GLY A 118 -10.45 0.57 -3.76
N GLN A 119 -10.49 1.76 -4.34
CA GLN A 119 -9.77 2.03 -5.60
C GLN A 119 -8.26 1.94 -5.42
N VAL A 120 -7.72 2.52 -4.37
CA VAL A 120 -6.27 2.47 -4.08
C VAL A 120 -5.82 1.01 -3.88
N LEU A 121 -6.53 0.28 -3.04
CA LEU A 121 -6.17 -1.09 -2.70
C LEU A 121 -6.37 -2.05 -3.87
N SER A 122 -7.42 -1.87 -4.64
CA SER A 122 -7.68 -2.70 -5.83
C SER A 122 -6.58 -2.54 -6.87
N ARG A 123 -6.16 -1.32 -7.15
CA ARG A 123 -5.06 -1.06 -8.08
C ARG A 123 -3.73 -1.60 -7.58
N ALA A 124 -3.45 -1.40 -6.29
CA ALA A 124 -2.23 -1.92 -5.67
C ALA A 124 -2.20 -3.45 -5.75
N ASN A 125 -3.32 -4.10 -5.43
CA ASN A 125 -3.44 -5.54 -5.48
C ASN A 125 -3.20 -6.10 -6.88
N GLN A 126 -3.80 -5.48 -7.90
CA GLN A 126 -3.60 -5.87 -9.30
C GLN A 126 -2.13 -5.70 -9.72
N ALA A 127 -1.50 -4.60 -9.33
CA ALA A 127 -0.11 -4.33 -9.66
C ALA A 127 0.83 -5.36 -9.01
N VAL A 128 0.58 -5.70 -7.74
CA VAL A 128 1.37 -6.71 -7.03
C VAL A 128 1.18 -8.09 -7.67
N ARG A 129 -0.03 -8.45 -8.05
CA ARG A 129 -0.28 -9.73 -8.75
C ARG A 129 0.47 -9.81 -10.06
N ARG A 130 0.50 -8.73 -10.85
CA ARG A 130 1.29 -8.68 -12.09
C ARG A 130 2.78 -8.78 -11.81
N TRP A 131 3.25 -8.11 -10.78
CA TRP A 131 4.65 -8.18 -10.37
C TRP A 131 5.03 -9.59 -9.94
N LEU A 132 4.20 -10.27 -9.13
CA LEU A 132 4.40 -11.66 -8.72
C LEU A 132 4.47 -12.59 -9.92
N ALA A 133 3.56 -12.44 -10.88
CA ALA A 133 3.56 -13.24 -12.11
C ALA A 133 4.83 -13.02 -12.92
N GLY A 134 5.30 -11.76 -13.01
CA GLY A 134 6.55 -11.41 -13.68
C GLY A 134 7.78 -12.02 -13.01
N GLU A 135 7.86 -11.92 -11.69
CA GLU A 135 8.95 -12.51 -10.92
C GLU A 135 8.95 -14.05 -11.01
N GLY A 136 7.78 -14.66 -10.93
CA GLY A 136 7.64 -16.09 -11.11
C GLY A 136 8.14 -16.56 -12.47
N ARG A 137 7.84 -15.82 -13.54
CA ARG A 137 8.35 -16.11 -14.87
C ARG A 137 9.87 -15.95 -14.97
N ARG A 138 10.42 -14.90 -14.38
CA ARG A 138 11.87 -14.68 -14.36
C ARG A 138 12.58 -15.80 -13.62
N GLN A 139 12.04 -16.22 -12.48
CA GLN A 139 12.61 -17.30 -11.70
C GLN A 139 12.63 -18.61 -12.49
N ARG A 140 11.53 -18.96 -13.15
CA ARG A 140 11.45 -20.15 -14.00
C ARG A 140 12.44 -20.09 -15.16
N TYR A 141 12.57 -18.93 -15.76
CA TYR A 141 13.53 -18.73 -16.85
C TYR A 141 14.98 -18.91 -16.36
N GLN A 142 15.31 -18.31 -15.23
CA GLN A 142 16.64 -18.41 -14.63
C GLN A 142 16.98 -19.85 -14.24
N ASP A 143 16.06 -20.56 -13.61
CA ASP A 143 16.23 -21.96 -13.22
C ASP A 143 16.47 -22.81 -14.46
N SER A 144 15.72 -22.59 -15.52
CA SER A 144 15.88 -23.28 -16.80
C SER A 144 17.25 -23.00 -17.43
N TYR A 145 17.73 -21.77 -17.34
CA TYR A 145 19.05 -21.38 -17.83
C TYR A 145 20.18 -22.04 -17.03
N GLU A 146 20.08 -22.04 -15.71
CA GLU A 146 21.05 -22.71 -14.85
C GLU A 146 21.12 -24.22 -15.11
N VAL A 147 19.99 -24.87 -15.27
CA VAL A 147 19.94 -26.29 -15.62
C VAL A 147 20.63 -26.56 -16.96
N ARG A 148 20.46 -25.67 -17.94
CA ARG A 148 21.14 -25.82 -19.24
C ARG A 148 22.64 -25.65 -19.11
N GLU A 149 23.11 -24.69 -18.30
CA GLU A 149 24.55 -24.53 -18.08
C GLU A 149 25.17 -25.74 -17.39
N GLU A 150 24.51 -26.26 -16.35
CA GLU A 150 24.95 -27.47 -15.66
C GLU A 150 25.00 -28.69 -16.59
N ALA A 151 24.09 -28.75 -17.55
CA ALA A 151 24.06 -29.85 -18.56
C ALA A 151 25.04 -29.62 -19.70
N GLY A 152 25.80 -28.53 -19.73
CA GLY A 152 26.79 -28.26 -20.77
C GLY A 152 26.21 -27.77 -22.09
N TRP A 153 25.06 -27.14 -22.05
CA TRP A 153 24.39 -26.60 -23.24
C TRP A 153 24.95 -25.26 -23.70
#